data_b11e4e7aadd249dbe670ff80d45d7115
#
_entry.id   b11e4e7aadd249dbe670ff80d45d7115
#
_cell.length_a   1.000
_cell.length_b   1.000
_cell.length_c   1.000
_cell.angle_alpha   90.00
_cell.angle_beta   90.00
_cell.angle_gamma   90.00
#
_symmetry.space_group_name_H-M   'P 1'
#
loop_
_entity.id
_entity.type
_entity.pdbx_description
1 polymer ?
#
loop_
_entity_poly.entity_id
_entity_poly.type
_entity_poly.pdbx_seq_one_letter_code
_entity_poly.pdbx_strand_id
1 'polypeptide(L)' 'MQYVIGIDGGTESLRAGVFDLNGHPLAFASTVYKTDFPHPAWAEQNPADWWNAVGSSVRKAVKEAGISTDSI' A
#
# COMPACT_ATOMS: atom_id res chain seq x y z
N MET A 1 2.90 -21.08 7.00
CA MET A 1 2.87 -19.85 7.81
C MET A 1 2.00 -18.82 7.11
N GLN A 2 1.20 -18.11 7.87
CA GLN A 2 0.27 -17.11 7.32
C GLN A 2 0.76 -15.69 7.60
N TYR A 3 0.40 -14.78 6.69
CA TYR A 3 0.75 -13.37 6.79
C TYR A 3 -0.46 -12.50 6.53
N VAL A 4 -0.42 -11.29 7.03
CA VAL A 4 -1.45 -10.27 6.79
C VAL A 4 -0.82 -9.07 6.13
N ILE A 5 -1.62 -8.35 5.34
CA ILE A 5 -1.21 -7.10 4.71
C ILE A 5 -1.99 -5.96 5.32
N GLY A 6 -1.26 -4.95 5.81
CA GLY A 6 -1.84 -3.70 6.24
C GLY A 6 -1.63 -2.64 5.17
N ILE A 7 -2.65 -1.83 4.92
CA ILE A 7 -2.59 -0.76 3.93
C ILE A 7 -2.95 0.55 4.59
N ASP A 8 -2.10 1.56 4.37
CA ASP A 8 -2.30 2.91 4.87
C ASP A 8 -2.30 3.88 3.68
N GLY A 9 -3.45 4.49 3.43
CA GLY A 9 -3.62 5.48 2.37
C GLY A 9 -3.48 6.90 2.92
N GLY A 10 -2.44 7.60 2.49
CA GLY A 10 -2.21 8.99 2.83
C GLY A 10 -2.62 9.93 1.70
N THR A 11 -2.33 11.22 1.86
CA THR A 11 -2.70 12.27 0.89
C THR A 11 -1.94 12.13 -0.43
N GLU A 12 -0.67 11.72 -0.40
CA GLU A 12 0.20 11.68 -1.56
C GLU A 12 0.79 10.32 -1.86
N SER A 13 0.60 9.36 -0.95
CA SER A 13 1.14 8.03 -1.12
C SER A 13 0.32 7.00 -0.38
N LEU A 14 0.45 5.75 -0.81
CA LEU A 14 -0.13 4.59 -0.15
C LEU A 14 1.01 3.66 0.23
N ARG A 15 0.95 3.13 1.43
CA ARG A 15 1.94 2.18 1.92
C ARG A 15 1.28 0.84 2.26
N ALA A 16 1.91 -0.25 1.83
CA ALA A 16 1.52 -1.60 2.21
C ALA A 16 2.61 -2.21 3.06
N GLY A 17 2.22 -2.94 4.09
CA GLY A 17 3.13 -3.69 4.94
C GLY A 17 2.72 -5.14 5.03
N VAL A 18 3.69 -6.04 5.05
CA VAL A 18 3.49 -7.47 5.29
C VAL A 18 3.89 -7.77 6.72
N PHE A 19 3.01 -8.44 7.46
CA PHE A 19 3.20 -8.77 8.88
C PHE A 19 2.95 -10.25 9.10
N ASP A 20 3.64 -10.84 10.07
CA ASP A 20 3.25 -12.16 10.56
C ASP A 20 2.02 -12.04 11.48
N LEU A 21 1.51 -13.17 11.95
CA LEU A 21 0.30 -13.17 12.79
C LEU A 21 0.55 -12.62 14.21
N ASN A 22 1.80 -12.39 14.58
CA ASN A 22 2.18 -11.76 15.84
C ASN A 22 2.39 -10.25 15.70
N GLY A 23 2.17 -9.71 14.50
CA GLY A 23 2.32 -8.29 14.25
C GLY A 23 3.73 -7.84 13.93
N HIS A 24 4.67 -8.76 13.71
CA HIS A 24 6.02 -8.41 13.32
C HIS A 24 6.09 -8.05 11.84
N PRO A 25 6.63 -6.86 11.48
CA PRO A 25 6.73 -6.47 10.08
C PRO A 25 7.85 -7.24 9.37
N LEU A 26 7.56 -7.68 8.14
CA LEU A 26 8.55 -8.31 7.27
C LEU A 26 9.04 -7.35 6.19
N ALA A 27 8.14 -6.57 5.61
CA ALA A 27 8.48 -5.65 4.54
C ALA A 27 7.42 -4.56 4.39
N PHE A 28 7.84 -3.43 3.84
CA PHE A 28 6.96 -2.33 3.46
C PHE A 28 7.27 -1.86 2.05
N ALA A 29 6.26 -1.38 1.35
CA ALA A 29 6.43 -0.70 0.08
C ALA A 29 5.43 0.43 -0.05
N SER A 30 5.82 1.50 -0.75
CA SER A 30 4.98 2.68 -0.96
C SER A 30 4.83 2.97 -2.44
N THR A 31 3.71 3.56 -2.80
CA THR A 31 3.48 4.09 -4.13
C THR A 31 2.91 5.50 -4.01
N VAL A 32 3.56 6.44 -4.68
CA VAL A 32 3.12 7.84 -4.75
C VAL A 32 1.99 7.94 -5.77
N TYR A 33 1.00 8.76 -5.49
CA TYR A 33 -0.05 9.11 -6.43
C TYR A 33 -0.32 10.61 -6.39
N LYS A 34 -0.95 11.11 -7.46
CA LYS A 34 -1.23 12.52 -7.60
C LYS A 34 -2.44 12.93 -6.77
N THR A 35 -2.33 14.07 -6.07
CA THR A 35 -3.45 14.75 -5.45
C THR A 35 -3.68 16.07 -6.18
N ASP A 36 -4.90 16.30 -6.66
CA ASP A 36 -5.27 17.53 -7.33
C ASP A 36 -5.87 18.53 -6.33
N PHE A 37 -5.54 19.81 -6.53
CA PHE A 37 -6.04 20.92 -5.72
C PHE A 37 -6.78 21.90 -6.62
N PRO A 38 -8.01 21.57 -7.07
CA PRO A 38 -8.74 22.40 -8.04
C PRO A 38 -9.12 23.77 -7.49
N HIS A 39 -9.24 23.89 -6.16
CA HIS A 39 -9.50 25.13 -5.45
C HIS A 39 -8.64 25.21 -4.20
N PRO A 40 -8.34 26.43 -3.68
CA PRO A 40 -7.65 26.54 -2.39
C PRO A 40 -8.36 25.77 -1.30
N ALA A 41 -7.62 24.99 -0.51
CA ALA A 41 -8.10 24.10 0.55
C ALA A 41 -8.92 22.87 0.09
N TRP A 42 -9.03 22.65 -1.21
CA TRP A 42 -9.65 21.43 -1.75
C TRP A 42 -8.58 20.47 -2.24
N ALA A 43 -8.67 19.21 -1.83
CA ALA A 43 -7.81 18.15 -2.32
C ALA A 43 -8.67 17.07 -2.96
N GLU A 44 -8.36 16.68 -4.19
CA GLU A 44 -9.06 15.62 -4.91
C GLU A 44 -8.09 14.56 -5.38
N GLN A 45 -8.53 13.32 -5.36
CA GLN A 45 -7.75 12.17 -5.80
C GLN A 45 -8.61 11.29 -6.71
N ASN A 46 -7.95 10.66 -7.69
CA ASN A 46 -8.61 9.73 -8.59
C ASN A 46 -8.63 8.34 -7.94
N PRO A 47 -9.80 7.72 -7.72
CA PRO A 47 -9.89 6.38 -7.15
C PRO A 47 -9.11 5.32 -7.93
N ALA A 48 -8.98 5.47 -9.23
CA ALA A 48 -8.18 4.55 -10.05
C ALA A 48 -6.70 4.60 -9.66
N ASP A 49 -6.18 5.78 -9.32
CA ASP A 49 -4.80 5.93 -8.86
C ASP A 49 -4.58 5.22 -7.51
N TRP A 50 -5.56 5.30 -6.62
CA TRP A 50 -5.51 4.56 -5.36
C TRP A 50 -5.48 3.06 -5.59
N TRP A 51 -6.34 2.56 -6.47
CA TRP A 51 -6.43 1.14 -6.74
C TRP A 51 -5.14 0.61 -7.37
N ASN A 52 -4.57 1.36 -8.30
CA ASN A 52 -3.28 1.04 -8.90
C ASN A 52 -2.15 1.06 -7.87
N ALA A 53 -2.19 2.03 -6.94
CA ALA A 53 -1.21 2.15 -5.87
C ALA A 53 -1.30 0.97 -4.89
N VAL A 54 -2.51 0.50 -4.56
CA VAL A 54 -2.71 -0.71 -3.74
C VAL A 54 -2.01 -1.90 -4.41
N GLY A 55 -2.33 -2.17 -5.67
CA GLY A 55 -1.75 -3.29 -6.41
C GLY A 55 -0.22 -3.21 -6.48
N SER A 56 0.32 -2.05 -6.81
CA SER A 56 1.77 -1.83 -6.89
C SER A 56 2.46 -2.01 -5.55
N SER A 57 1.94 -1.40 -4.49
CA SER A 57 2.54 -1.46 -3.16
C SER A 57 2.47 -2.87 -2.58
N VAL A 58 1.36 -3.56 -2.74
CA VAL A 58 1.19 -4.94 -2.26
C VAL A 58 2.15 -5.88 -2.97
N ARG A 59 2.25 -5.80 -4.30
CA ARG A 59 3.18 -6.65 -5.06
C ARG A 59 4.63 -6.42 -4.65
N LYS A 60 5.03 -5.17 -4.45
CA LYS A 60 6.39 -4.84 -4.01
C LYS A 60 6.66 -5.36 -2.61
N ALA A 61 5.72 -5.16 -1.67
CA ALA A 61 5.88 -5.60 -0.29
C ALA A 61 5.98 -7.13 -0.19
N VAL A 62 5.14 -7.85 -0.92
CA VAL A 62 5.15 -9.32 -0.95
C VAL A 62 6.47 -9.84 -1.53
N LYS A 63 6.94 -9.23 -2.61
CA LYS A 63 8.23 -9.60 -3.21
C LYS A 63 9.38 -9.33 -2.26
N GLU A 64 9.40 -8.18 -1.61
CA GLU A 64 10.44 -7.80 -0.65
C GLU A 64 10.43 -8.70 0.57
N ALA A 65 9.26 -9.13 1.03
CA ALA A 65 9.12 -10.06 2.14
C ALA A 65 9.57 -11.49 1.78
N GLY A 66 9.63 -11.83 0.49
CA GLY A 66 10.05 -13.14 0.04
C GLY A 66 9.05 -14.25 0.34
N ILE A 67 7.75 -13.92 0.42
CA ILE A 67 6.69 -14.88 0.74
C ILE A 67 5.85 -15.20 -0.49
N SER A 68 5.13 -16.32 -0.41
CA SER A 68 4.14 -16.69 -1.43
C SER A 68 2.82 -15.96 -1.19
N THR A 69 2.14 -15.54 -2.27
CA THR A 69 0.80 -14.96 -2.17
C THR A 69 -0.21 -15.93 -1.57
N ASP A 70 0.03 -17.24 -1.66
CA ASP A 70 -0.83 -18.25 -1.04
C ASP A 70 -0.77 -18.22 0.49
N SER A 71 0.23 -17.53 1.05
CA SER A 71 0.41 -17.40 2.50
C SER A 71 -0.35 -16.22 3.11
N ILE A 72 -1.03 -15.44 2.31
CA ILE A 72 -1.74 -14.22 2.74
C ILE A 72 -3.21 -14.52 2.98
#